data_149a50b29cbd34ace54095e2f19acac0
#
_entry.id   149a50b29cbd34ace54095e2f19acac0
#
_cell.length_a   1.000
_cell.length_b   1.000
_cell.length_c   1.000
_cell.angle_alpha   90.00
_cell.angle_beta   90.00
_cell.angle_gamma   90.00
#
_symmetry.space_group_name_H-M   'P 1'
#
loop_
_entity.id
_entity.type
_entity.pdbx_description
1 polymer ?
#
loop_
_entity_poly.entity_id
_entity_poly.type
_entity_poly.pdbx_seq_one_letter_code
_entity_poly.pdbx_strand_id
1 'polypeptide(L)'
;MKITDIIQELEKLAPLQYAEGFDNVGLLVGDANAEVKGVLITLDTLEAVVDEAIAKKCNLIVSFHPIIFSGLKSLTGKNYVERVVMKAIQHQIAIYSMHTALDNQFLGVNASICNRLELQNRRILIPQPHTIQKLITYVPKSNTENLRKALFAAGAGNIGNYAECSFNLEGKGTYKGNEESHPTIGEPNVFHTEDETQIGVIFPKHLQRQILQALRQNHPYEEVAFEIYTLENEHQHIGMGMIGELNKAMSEKVFLAYLKERMQVSVVRHSALLGKDVKKVAVLGGSGAFAIENAKRAKADVYITADLKYHEFFKAEGQILLADIGHFESEQYIKSLLFDYLSKIFPTFALSISNVDTNPIKYYS
;
A
#
# COMPACT_ATOMS: atom_id res chain seq x y z
N MET A 1 21.73 12.28 4.46
CA MET A 1 20.53 11.45 4.21
C MET A 1 20.37 11.31 2.71
N LYS A 2 20.15 10.09 2.23
CA LYS A 2 19.96 9.79 0.81
C LYS A 2 18.47 9.73 0.45
N ILE A 3 18.16 9.82 -0.83
CA ILE A 3 16.79 9.63 -1.34
C ILE A 3 16.24 8.26 -0.94
N THR A 4 17.08 7.21 -0.97
CA THR A 4 16.68 5.86 -0.54
C THR A 4 16.20 5.80 0.91
N ASP A 5 16.69 6.67 1.81
CA ASP A 5 16.23 6.68 3.21
C ASP A 5 14.77 7.15 3.31
N ILE A 6 14.39 8.14 2.49
CA ILE A 6 12.98 8.59 2.40
C ILE A 6 12.10 7.50 1.75
N ILE A 7 12.59 6.88 0.67
CA ILE A 7 11.87 5.80 -0.03
C ILE A 7 11.59 4.63 0.91
N GLN A 8 12.57 4.20 1.70
CA GLN A 8 12.39 3.10 2.66
C GLN A 8 11.29 3.39 3.69
N GLU A 9 11.17 4.63 4.16
CA GLU A 9 10.07 5.00 5.07
C GLU A 9 8.72 5.01 4.34
N LEU A 10 8.65 5.49 3.11
CA LEU A 10 7.43 5.43 2.30
C LEU A 10 7.01 3.98 2.01
N GLU A 11 7.96 3.08 1.75
CA GLU A 11 7.69 1.66 1.52
C GLU A 11 7.28 0.91 2.81
N LYS A 12 7.59 1.42 4.00
CA LYS A 12 6.99 0.92 5.25
C LYS A 12 5.51 1.29 5.35
N LEU A 13 5.13 2.48 4.89
CA LEU A 13 3.73 2.91 4.83
C LEU A 13 2.96 2.13 3.78
N ALA A 14 3.50 1.99 2.57
CA ALA A 14 2.87 1.32 1.44
C ALA A 14 3.89 0.47 0.66
N PRO A 15 4.09 -0.79 1.06
CA PRO A 15 5.00 -1.70 0.37
C PRO A 15 4.61 -1.90 -1.09
N LEU A 16 5.57 -1.69 -2.01
CA LEU A 16 5.32 -1.75 -3.47
C LEU A 16 4.82 -3.12 -3.94
N GLN A 17 5.06 -4.17 -3.17
CA GLN A 17 4.55 -5.53 -3.45
C GLN A 17 3.02 -5.63 -3.46
N TYR A 18 2.33 -4.63 -2.93
CA TYR A 18 0.87 -4.57 -2.89
C TYR A 18 0.26 -3.68 -3.97
N ALA A 19 1.11 -3.08 -4.82
CA ALA A 19 0.62 -2.40 -6.02
C ALA A 19 -0.08 -3.38 -6.97
N GLU A 20 -1.03 -2.87 -7.74
CA GLU A 20 -1.71 -3.66 -8.76
C GLU A 20 -0.75 -4.06 -9.90
N GLY A 21 -0.97 -5.23 -10.49
CA GLY A 21 -0.06 -5.79 -11.49
C GLY A 21 0.08 -4.98 -12.79
N PHE A 22 -0.84 -4.04 -13.04
CA PHE A 22 -0.79 -3.14 -14.20
C PHE A 22 -0.06 -1.82 -13.90
N ASP A 23 0.26 -1.56 -12.63
CA ASP A 23 0.77 -0.27 -12.17
C ASP A 23 2.29 -0.16 -12.29
N ASN A 24 2.78 1.08 -12.26
CA ASN A 24 4.20 1.40 -12.30
C ASN A 24 4.57 2.31 -11.12
N VAL A 25 4.93 1.72 -10.01
CA VAL A 25 5.23 2.41 -8.74
C VAL A 25 6.71 2.33 -8.38
N GLY A 26 7.15 3.14 -7.44
CA GLY A 26 8.51 3.21 -6.95
C GLY A 26 9.28 4.39 -7.54
N LEU A 27 10.60 4.29 -7.59
CA LEU A 27 11.47 5.32 -8.17
C LEU A 27 11.41 5.25 -9.71
N LEU A 28 10.74 6.23 -10.32
CA LEU A 28 10.51 6.28 -11.77
C LEU A 28 11.58 7.08 -12.51
N VAL A 29 12.18 8.08 -11.86
CA VAL A 29 13.22 8.96 -12.41
C VAL A 29 14.24 9.27 -11.34
N GLY A 30 15.53 9.34 -11.69
CA GLY A 30 16.60 9.82 -10.81
C GLY A 30 17.41 8.70 -10.15
N ASP A 31 18.25 9.10 -9.17
CA ASP A 31 19.19 8.24 -8.46
C ASP A 31 18.82 8.16 -6.97
N ALA A 32 18.51 6.96 -6.49
CA ALA A 32 18.20 6.68 -5.08
C ALA A 32 19.37 6.96 -4.12
N ASN A 33 20.60 6.92 -4.61
CA ASN A 33 21.81 7.15 -3.80
C ASN A 33 22.17 8.64 -3.66
N ALA A 34 21.52 9.52 -4.42
CA ALA A 34 21.74 10.96 -4.32
C ALA A 34 21.38 11.48 -2.92
N GLU A 35 22.11 12.51 -2.46
CA GLU A 35 21.77 13.19 -1.23
C GLU A 35 20.47 13.97 -1.40
N VAL A 36 19.51 13.76 -0.49
CA VAL A 36 18.22 14.46 -0.53
C VAL A 36 18.38 15.87 0.07
N LYS A 37 17.95 16.90 -0.68
CA LYS A 37 18.02 18.32 -0.28
C LYS A 37 16.67 18.85 0.21
N GLY A 38 15.59 18.34 -0.36
CA GLY A 38 14.21 18.66 -0.01
C GLY A 38 13.23 17.77 -0.76
N VAL A 39 12.05 17.60 -0.21
CA VAL A 39 10.97 16.77 -0.76
C VAL A 39 9.77 17.63 -1.10
N LEU A 40 9.25 17.51 -2.32
CA LEU A 40 7.98 18.09 -2.75
C LEU A 40 6.95 16.98 -2.92
N ILE A 41 5.81 17.08 -2.22
CA ILE A 41 4.72 16.10 -2.25
C ILE A 41 3.61 16.62 -3.17
N THR A 42 3.16 15.79 -4.09
CA THR A 42 2.12 16.16 -5.08
C THR A 42 1.17 15.00 -5.36
N LEU A 43 0.01 15.28 -5.97
CA LEU A 43 -0.86 14.24 -6.51
C LEU A 43 -0.34 13.78 -7.88
N ASP A 44 -0.18 14.73 -8.82
CA ASP A 44 0.34 14.48 -10.16
C ASP A 44 1.65 15.23 -10.38
N THR A 45 2.52 14.70 -11.23
CA THR A 45 3.76 15.37 -11.61
C THR A 45 3.62 16.03 -12.98
N LEU A 46 3.36 17.35 -13.00
CA LEU A 46 3.32 18.17 -14.20
C LEU A 46 4.60 19.02 -14.35
N GLU A 47 4.83 19.63 -15.51
CA GLU A 47 5.99 20.53 -15.73
C GLU A 47 6.05 21.64 -14.67
N ALA A 48 4.89 22.23 -14.31
CA ALA A 48 4.80 23.25 -13.26
C ALA A 48 5.20 22.74 -11.86
N VAL A 49 4.96 21.46 -11.56
CA VAL A 49 5.39 20.84 -10.30
C VAL A 49 6.92 20.68 -10.27
N VAL A 50 7.53 20.32 -11.40
CA VAL A 50 9.00 20.27 -11.51
C VAL A 50 9.59 21.68 -11.36
N ASP A 51 8.97 22.71 -11.95
CA ASP A 51 9.38 24.12 -11.75
C ASP A 51 9.30 24.55 -10.28
N GLU A 52 8.22 24.16 -9.60
CA GLU A 52 8.08 24.40 -8.16
C GLU A 52 9.16 23.69 -7.34
N ALA A 53 9.49 22.44 -7.69
CA ALA A 53 10.57 21.68 -7.03
C ALA A 53 11.93 22.39 -7.20
N ILE A 54 12.24 22.88 -8.40
CA ILE A 54 13.44 23.66 -8.69
C ILE A 54 13.46 24.94 -7.83
N ALA A 55 12.38 25.71 -7.82
CA ALA A 55 12.27 26.97 -7.07
C ALA A 55 12.43 26.75 -5.56
N LYS A 56 11.89 25.65 -5.02
CA LYS A 56 11.98 25.25 -3.60
C LYS A 56 13.26 24.49 -3.27
N LYS A 57 14.16 24.27 -4.24
CA LYS A 57 15.39 23.47 -4.09
C LYS A 57 15.14 22.04 -3.62
N CYS A 58 13.98 21.47 -3.96
CA CYS A 58 13.65 20.06 -3.72
C CYS A 58 14.22 19.21 -4.86
N ASN A 59 14.92 18.12 -4.52
CA ASN A 59 15.43 17.18 -5.51
C ASN A 59 14.79 15.79 -5.44
N LEU A 60 13.71 15.67 -4.66
CA LEU A 60 12.81 14.51 -4.65
C LEU A 60 11.37 15.01 -4.76
N ILE A 61 10.65 14.53 -5.77
CA ILE A 61 9.20 14.64 -5.87
C ILE A 61 8.59 13.31 -5.46
N VAL A 62 7.73 13.32 -4.43
CA VAL A 62 6.90 12.19 -4.04
C VAL A 62 5.52 12.44 -4.64
N SER A 63 5.20 11.69 -5.68
CA SER A 63 3.95 11.79 -6.42
C SER A 63 3.03 10.63 -6.06
N PHE A 64 1.73 10.88 -5.97
CA PHE A 64 0.77 9.79 -5.86
C PHE A 64 0.68 9.06 -7.20
N HIS A 65 0.29 9.75 -8.28
CA HIS A 65 0.22 9.18 -9.61
C HIS A 65 1.60 9.02 -10.27
N PRO A 66 1.85 7.90 -10.96
CA PRO A 66 3.10 7.69 -11.69
C PRO A 66 3.15 8.52 -12.97
N ILE A 67 4.17 9.36 -13.11
CA ILE A 67 4.39 10.12 -14.35
C ILE A 67 4.69 9.20 -15.54
N ILE A 68 5.30 8.06 -15.31
CA ILE A 68 5.53 7.02 -16.30
C ILE A 68 4.58 5.85 -15.99
N PHE A 69 3.34 5.92 -16.48
CA PHE A 69 2.39 4.82 -16.31
C PHE A 69 2.66 3.69 -17.31
N SER A 70 2.89 4.04 -18.57
CA SER A 70 3.31 3.09 -19.61
C SER A 70 4.77 3.34 -19.98
N GLY A 71 5.52 2.29 -20.33
CA GLY A 71 6.94 2.41 -20.68
C GLY A 71 7.20 3.44 -21.78
N LEU A 72 8.24 4.27 -21.61
CA LEU A 72 8.66 5.26 -22.60
C LEU A 72 9.52 4.60 -23.69
N LYS A 73 9.18 4.85 -24.96
CA LYS A 73 9.97 4.39 -26.12
C LYS A 73 10.99 5.41 -26.59
N SER A 74 10.79 6.68 -26.25
CA SER A 74 11.68 7.79 -26.64
C SER A 74 11.56 8.93 -25.63
N LEU A 75 12.57 9.81 -25.59
CA LEU A 75 12.57 11.05 -24.80
C LEU A 75 12.89 12.21 -25.75
N THR A 76 11.90 12.78 -26.39
CA THR A 76 12.03 13.83 -27.41
C THR A 76 11.17 15.07 -27.15
N GLY A 77 10.42 15.05 -26.02
CA GLY A 77 9.55 16.16 -25.61
C GLY A 77 8.21 16.25 -26.34
N LYS A 78 7.78 15.17 -27.03
CA LYS A 78 6.55 15.14 -27.83
C LYS A 78 5.28 15.33 -27.01
N ASN A 79 5.28 14.84 -25.79
CA ASN A 79 4.14 14.92 -24.86
C ASN A 79 4.59 15.41 -23.49
N TYR A 80 3.62 15.69 -22.62
CA TYR A 80 3.92 16.24 -21.28
C TYR A 80 4.76 15.27 -20.44
N VAL A 81 4.55 13.93 -20.55
CA VAL A 81 5.32 12.93 -19.81
C VAL A 81 6.80 12.99 -20.16
N GLU A 82 7.13 12.99 -21.47
CA GLU A 82 8.51 13.12 -21.93
C GLU A 82 9.15 14.44 -21.47
N ARG A 83 8.41 15.57 -21.55
CA ARG A 83 8.93 16.88 -21.11
C ARG A 83 9.20 16.93 -19.62
N VAL A 84 8.28 16.40 -18.79
CA VAL A 84 8.47 16.29 -17.33
C VAL A 84 9.70 15.45 -17.00
N VAL A 85 9.81 14.25 -17.58
CA VAL A 85 10.94 13.33 -17.32
C VAL A 85 12.26 13.95 -17.75
N MET A 86 12.34 14.54 -18.95
CA MET A 86 13.54 15.22 -19.43
C MET A 86 13.95 16.37 -18.51
N LYS A 87 13.00 17.20 -18.09
CA LYS A 87 13.23 18.33 -17.18
C LYS A 87 13.71 17.85 -15.82
N ALA A 88 13.08 16.82 -15.24
CA ALA A 88 13.50 16.23 -13.98
C ALA A 88 14.94 15.70 -14.05
N ILE A 89 15.31 14.99 -15.13
CA ILE A 89 16.67 14.49 -15.35
C ILE A 89 17.67 15.65 -15.46
N GLN A 90 17.36 16.67 -16.25
CA GLN A 90 18.23 17.85 -16.44
C GLN A 90 18.53 18.58 -15.13
N HIS A 91 17.58 18.62 -14.21
CA HIS A 91 17.71 19.28 -12.91
C HIS A 91 18.05 18.32 -11.76
N GLN A 92 18.38 17.07 -12.07
CA GLN A 92 18.74 16.03 -11.07
C GLN A 92 17.64 15.84 -10.01
N ILE A 93 16.39 15.89 -10.43
CA ILE A 93 15.22 15.67 -9.56
C ILE A 93 14.76 14.22 -9.72
N ALA A 94 14.68 13.50 -8.61
CA ALA A 94 14.11 12.18 -8.56
C ALA A 94 12.57 12.26 -8.43
N ILE A 95 11.86 11.31 -9.06
CA ILE A 95 10.40 11.20 -8.96
C ILE A 95 10.07 9.78 -8.47
N TYR A 96 9.40 9.72 -7.34
CA TYR A 96 8.93 8.49 -6.71
C TYR A 96 7.40 8.48 -6.65
N SER A 97 6.78 7.34 -7.00
CA SER A 97 5.31 7.20 -6.98
C SER A 97 4.87 6.02 -6.11
N MET A 98 3.73 6.19 -5.42
CA MET A 98 3.15 5.17 -4.53
C MET A 98 1.84 4.58 -5.04
N HIS A 99 1.03 5.33 -5.77
CA HIS A 99 -0.22 5.00 -6.44
C HIS A 99 -0.99 3.82 -5.80
N THR A 100 -1.25 2.74 -6.53
CA THR A 100 -2.07 1.62 -6.04
C THR A 100 -1.45 0.87 -4.85
N ALA A 101 -0.14 0.98 -4.61
CA ALA A 101 0.45 0.47 -3.38
C ALA A 101 -0.14 1.17 -2.14
N LEU A 102 -0.39 2.48 -2.22
CA LEU A 102 -1.03 3.25 -1.14
C LEU A 102 -2.55 3.07 -1.12
N ASP A 103 -3.20 2.84 -2.28
CA ASP A 103 -4.64 2.51 -2.34
C ASP A 103 -4.96 1.23 -1.58
N ASN A 104 -4.06 0.24 -1.67
CA ASN A 104 -4.20 -1.05 -1.01
C ASN A 104 -3.85 -1.03 0.50
N GLN A 105 -3.52 0.14 1.08
CA GLN A 105 -3.23 0.24 2.51
C GLN A 105 -4.42 0.71 3.32
N PHE A 106 -4.63 0.06 4.49
CA PHE A 106 -5.69 0.44 5.41
C PHE A 106 -5.61 1.91 5.85
N LEU A 107 -4.40 2.46 6.01
CA LEU A 107 -4.17 3.86 6.36
C LEU A 107 -3.90 4.76 5.13
N GLY A 108 -4.23 4.29 3.92
CA GLY A 108 -4.00 5.00 2.66
C GLY A 108 -5.13 5.93 2.25
N VAL A 109 -5.36 5.99 0.92
CA VAL A 109 -6.32 6.88 0.26
C VAL A 109 -7.72 6.76 0.86
N ASN A 110 -8.22 5.51 0.95
CA ASN A 110 -9.58 5.24 1.39
C ASN A 110 -9.81 5.60 2.85
N ALA A 111 -8.78 5.48 3.71
CA ALA A 111 -8.84 5.97 5.08
C ALA A 111 -8.99 7.50 5.15
N SER A 112 -8.34 8.24 4.25
CA SER A 112 -8.47 9.70 4.18
C SER A 112 -9.92 10.11 3.90
N ILE A 113 -10.59 9.45 2.94
CA ILE A 113 -12.02 9.65 2.65
C ILE A 113 -12.87 9.31 3.88
N CYS A 114 -12.64 8.13 4.48
CA CYS A 114 -13.36 7.68 5.68
C CYS A 114 -13.19 8.64 6.87
N ASN A 115 -11.99 9.20 7.06
CA ASN A 115 -11.72 10.18 8.11
C ASN A 115 -12.54 11.46 7.89
N ARG A 116 -12.61 11.96 6.67
CA ARG A 116 -13.39 13.17 6.35
C ARG A 116 -14.89 12.95 6.55
N LEU A 117 -15.38 11.75 6.24
CA LEU A 117 -16.77 11.37 6.44
C LEU A 117 -17.06 10.85 7.86
N GLU A 118 -16.08 10.85 8.75
CA GLU A 118 -16.20 10.39 10.16
C GLU A 118 -16.76 8.97 10.29
N LEU A 119 -16.43 8.10 9.32
CA LEU A 119 -16.92 6.72 9.33
C LEU A 119 -16.27 5.91 10.45
N GLN A 120 -17.09 5.12 11.13
CA GLN A 120 -16.70 4.18 12.19
C GLN A 120 -16.70 2.74 11.67
N ASN A 121 -16.19 1.78 12.45
CA ASN A 121 -16.21 0.34 12.17
C ASN A 121 -15.67 0.01 10.77
N ARG A 122 -14.55 0.61 10.41
CA ARG A 122 -13.96 0.53 9.08
C ARG A 122 -13.32 -0.83 8.83
N ARG A 123 -13.46 -1.32 7.61
CA ARG A 123 -12.75 -2.49 7.09
C ARG A 123 -12.49 -2.33 5.60
N ILE A 124 -11.54 -3.09 5.09
CA ILE A 124 -11.26 -3.17 3.65
C ILE A 124 -12.51 -3.69 2.93
N LEU A 125 -12.84 -3.10 1.78
CA LEU A 125 -13.98 -3.49 0.94
C LEU A 125 -13.65 -4.72 0.09
N ILE A 126 -12.46 -4.74 -0.50
CA ILE A 126 -11.95 -5.82 -1.36
C ILE A 126 -10.58 -6.24 -0.82
N PRO A 127 -10.50 -7.25 0.07
CA PRO A 127 -9.22 -7.77 0.53
C PRO A 127 -8.37 -8.27 -0.64
N GLN A 128 -7.06 -7.97 -0.62
CA GLN A 128 -6.13 -8.48 -1.62
C GLN A 128 -5.73 -9.91 -1.26
N PRO A 129 -5.91 -10.89 -2.17
CA PRO A 129 -5.56 -12.27 -1.90
C PRO A 129 -4.05 -12.50 -1.86
N HIS A 130 -3.63 -13.61 -1.29
CA HIS A 130 -2.23 -14.09 -1.31
C HIS A 130 -1.22 -13.12 -0.67
N THR A 131 -1.65 -12.35 0.31
CA THR A 131 -0.83 -11.35 1.02
C THR A 131 -0.20 -11.88 2.30
N ILE A 132 -0.59 -13.07 2.74
CA ILE A 132 -0.06 -13.74 3.93
C ILE A 132 0.72 -14.98 3.52
N GLN A 133 1.88 -15.18 4.12
CA GLN A 133 2.71 -16.37 3.95
C GLN A 133 2.96 -17.05 5.28
N LYS A 134 3.24 -18.35 5.23
CA LYS A 134 3.67 -19.19 6.35
C LYS A 134 5.05 -19.74 6.06
N LEU A 135 5.98 -19.50 6.97
CA LEU A 135 7.28 -20.16 7.03
C LEU A 135 7.18 -21.36 7.95
N ILE A 136 7.71 -22.48 7.50
CA ILE A 136 8.04 -23.65 8.32
C ILE A 136 9.54 -23.86 8.22
N THR A 137 10.21 -24.10 9.36
CA THR A 137 11.63 -24.44 9.43
C THR A 137 11.88 -25.40 10.58
N TYR A 138 13.01 -26.09 10.56
CA TYR A 138 13.39 -27.14 11.49
C TYR A 138 14.72 -26.79 12.11
N VAL A 139 14.81 -26.73 13.43
CA VAL A 139 15.98 -26.26 14.14
C VAL A 139 16.28 -27.16 15.37
N PRO A 140 17.57 -27.41 15.72
CA PRO A 140 17.90 -28.11 16.95
C PRO A 140 17.19 -27.51 18.15
N LYS A 141 16.69 -28.34 19.03
CA LYS A 141 15.85 -27.95 20.18
C LYS A 141 16.49 -26.85 21.04
N SER A 142 17.82 -26.90 21.19
CA SER A 142 18.60 -25.87 21.92
C SER A 142 18.58 -24.47 21.29
N ASN A 143 18.31 -24.35 19.98
CA ASN A 143 18.35 -23.11 19.23
C ASN A 143 16.94 -22.53 18.94
N THR A 144 15.87 -23.26 19.28
CA THR A 144 14.48 -22.90 18.99
C THR A 144 14.13 -21.49 19.46
N GLU A 145 14.45 -21.15 20.70
CA GLU A 145 14.08 -19.86 21.30
C GLU A 145 14.80 -18.69 20.62
N ASN A 146 16.08 -18.82 20.30
CA ASN A 146 16.85 -17.78 19.65
C ASN A 146 16.36 -17.51 18.23
N LEU A 147 16.12 -18.58 17.44
CA LEU A 147 15.63 -18.44 16.07
C LEU A 147 14.23 -17.84 16.07
N ARG A 148 13.34 -18.27 16.93
CA ARG A 148 11.96 -17.77 17.04
C ARG A 148 11.96 -16.27 17.35
N LYS A 149 12.77 -15.80 18.31
CA LYS A 149 12.93 -14.36 18.62
C LYS A 149 13.43 -13.56 17.42
N ALA A 150 14.39 -14.09 16.67
CA ALA A 150 14.89 -13.43 15.47
C ALA A 150 13.81 -13.29 14.39
N LEU A 151 13.00 -14.33 14.18
CA LEU A 151 11.88 -14.28 13.23
C LEU A 151 10.82 -13.26 13.67
N PHE A 152 10.50 -13.18 14.96
CA PHE A 152 9.55 -12.19 15.49
C PHE A 152 10.10 -10.76 15.35
N ALA A 153 11.37 -10.54 15.66
CA ALA A 153 12.03 -9.25 15.46
C ALA A 153 12.05 -8.82 13.99
N ALA A 154 12.06 -9.79 13.05
CA ALA A 154 11.92 -9.55 11.62
C ALA A 154 10.47 -9.35 11.16
N GLY A 155 9.49 -9.34 12.05
CA GLY A 155 8.08 -9.05 11.77
C GLY A 155 7.18 -10.26 11.55
N ALA A 156 7.65 -11.49 11.78
CA ALA A 156 6.78 -12.67 11.76
C ALA A 156 5.89 -12.75 13.02
N GLY A 157 4.83 -13.57 12.94
CA GLY A 157 4.01 -13.93 14.09
C GLY A 157 2.99 -12.88 14.53
N ASN A 158 2.58 -11.96 13.66
CA ASN A 158 1.51 -11.01 13.98
C ASN A 158 0.17 -11.52 13.45
N ILE A 159 -0.85 -11.65 14.32
CA ILE A 159 -2.22 -12.08 13.99
C ILE A 159 -3.20 -11.14 14.69
N GLY A 160 -3.78 -10.20 13.94
CA GLY A 160 -4.68 -9.20 14.53
C GLY A 160 -4.00 -8.41 15.66
N ASN A 161 -4.53 -8.51 16.87
CA ASN A 161 -3.99 -7.84 18.06
C ASN A 161 -2.94 -8.68 18.83
N TYR A 162 -2.54 -9.83 18.30
CA TYR A 162 -1.55 -10.71 18.94
C TYR A 162 -0.23 -10.66 18.17
N ALA A 163 0.86 -10.56 18.91
CA ALA A 163 2.23 -10.64 18.42
C ALA A 163 2.91 -11.94 18.87
N GLU A 164 4.05 -12.26 18.28
CA GLU A 164 4.88 -13.41 18.63
C GLU A 164 4.16 -14.77 18.55
N CYS A 165 3.18 -14.87 17.63
CA CYS A 165 2.45 -16.10 17.40
C CYS A 165 3.29 -17.09 16.59
N SER A 166 3.48 -18.28 17.13
CA SER A 166 4.09 -19.42 16.44
C SER A 166 3.42 -20.73 16.86
N PHE A 167 3.54 -21.74 16.05
CA PHE A 167 3.19 -23.10 16.44
C PHE A 167 4.41 -23.98 16.27
N ASN A 168 4.78 -24.72 17.33
CA ASN A 168 5.99 -25.51 17.36
C ASN A 168 5.64 -27.00 17.58
N LEU A 169 6.34 -27.88 16.86
CA LEU A 169 6.23 -29.33 17.00
C LEU A 169 7.62 -29.91 17.24
N GLU A 170 7.75 -30.80 18.23
CA GLU A 170 8.98 -31.57 18.47
C GLU A 170 9.02 -32.79 17.57
N GLY A 171 10.17 -33.09 17.00
CA GLY A 171 10.38 -34.19 16.09
C GLY A 171 11.84 -34.61 15.97
N LYS A 172 12.11 -35.46 15.00
CA LYS A 172 13.46 -35.90 14.66
C LYS A 172 13.77 -35.55 13.22
N GLY A 173 14.79 -34.70 13.02
CA GLY A 173 15.37 -34.44 11.71
C GLY A 173 16.41 -35.53 11.38
N THR A 174 16.55 -35.85 10.10
CA THR A 174 17.58 -36.79 9.64
C THR A 174 18.32 -36.21 8.44
N TYR A 175 19.62 -36.37 8.39
CA TYR A 175 20.45 -35.96 7.28
C TYR A 175 21.74 -36.78 7.17
N LYS A 176 22.37 -36.70 6.02
CA LYS A 176 23.70 -37.21 5.75
C LYS A 176 24.42 -36.23 4.82
N GLY A 177 25.39 -35.52 5.33
CA GLY A 177 26.24 -34.63 4.51
C GLY A 177 27.23 -35.42 3.64
N ASN A 178 27.68 -34.83 2.55
CA ASN A 178 28.77 -35.38 1.72
C ASN A 178 30.15 -34.87 2.23
N GLU A 179 31.22 -35.15 1.48
CA GLU A 179 32.59 -34.76 1.85
C GLU A 179 32.82 -33.26 1.87
N GLU A 180 32.01 -32.47 1.14
CA GLU A 180 32.12 -31.02 1.06
C GLU A 180 31.30 -30.30 2.16
N SER A 181 30.47 -31.05 2.90
CA SER A 181 29.64 -30.48 3.96
C SER A 181 30.41 -30.21 5.25
N HIS A 182 30.00 -29.17 5.97
CA HIS A 182 30.54 -28.82 7.28
C HIS A 182 29.40 -28.81 8.32
N PRO A 183 28.89 -29.99 8.70
CA PRO A 183 27.73 -30.07 9.57
C PRO A 183 28.04 -29.50 10.96
N THR A 184 27.15 -28.67 11.48
CA THR A 184 27.26 -28.13 12.85
C THR A 184 27.13 -29.25 13.89
N ILE A 185 26.37 -30.31 13.60
CA ILE A 185 26.16 -31.51 14.44
C ILE A 185 26.36 -32.73 13.53
N GLY A 186 27.05 -33.75 14.03
CA GLY A 186 27.37 -34.98 13.27
C GLY A 186 28.65 -34.84 12.44
N GLU A 187 28.89 -35.81 11.54
CA GLU A 187 30.10 -35.91 10.72
C GLU A 187 29.74 -36.09 9.22
N PRO A 188 30.57 -35.61 8.27
CA PRO A 188 30.38 -35.90 6.86
C PRO A 188 30.30 -37.40 6.56
N ASN A 189 29.48 -37.80 5.59
CA ASN A 189 29.25 -39.18 5.17
C ASN A 189 28.59 -40.10 6.21
N VAL A 190 28.26 -39.61 7.41
CA VAL A 190 27.58 -40.36 8.46
C VAL A 190 26.09 -39.98 8.50
N PHE A 191 25.20 -40.97 8.54
CA PHE A 191 23.77 -40.69 8.76
C PHE A 191 23.56 -40.24 10.20
N HIS A 192 22.92 -39.09 10.35
CA HIS A 192 22.65 -38.49 11.65
C HIS A 192 21.15 -38.33 11.90
N THR A 193 20.73 -38.41 13.15
CA THR A 193 19.38 -38.11 13.63
C THR A 193 19.48 -37.10 14.76
N GLU A 194 18.82 -35.95 14.62
CA GLU A 194 18.82 -34.86 15.61
C GLU A 194 17.41 -34.61 16.15
N ASP A 195 17.34 -34.28 17.45
CA ASP A 195 16.09 -33.79 18.06
C ASP A 195 15.85 -32.31 17.64
N GLU A 196 14.83 -32.10 16.83
CA GLU A 196 14.52 -30.82 16.26
C GLU A 196 13.14 -30.32 16.65
N THR A 197 12.98 -29.00 16.64
CA THR A 197 11.69 -28.32 16.72
C THR A 197 11.34 -27.77 15.35
N GLN A 198 10.18 -28.16 14.83
CA GLN A 198 9.55 -27.48 13.71
C GLN A 198 8.93 -26.18 14.20
N ILE A 199 9.32 -25.03 13.63
CA ILE A 199 8.75 -23.71 13.90
C ILE A 199 7.86 -23.30 12.73
N GLY A 200 6.58 -23.04 13.00
CA GLY A 200 5.65 -22.48 12.05
C GLY A 200 5.26 -21.06 12.43
N VAL A 201 5.51 -20.08 11.55
CA VAL A 201 5.13 -18.67 11.73
C VAL A 201 4.47 -18.12 10.48
N ILE A 202 3.52 -17.17 10.65
CA ILE A 202 2.93 -16.43 9.52
C ILE A 202 3.47 -15.01 9.47
N PHE A 203 3.44 -14.41 8.28
CA PHE A 203 3.89 -13.05 8.06
C PHE A 203 3.30 -12.45 6.78
N PRO A 204 3.22 -11.10 6.67
CA PRO A 204 2.84 -10.44 5.43
C PRO A 204 3.89 -10.67 4.32
N LYS A 205 3.44 -10.95 3.10
CA LYS A 205 4.30 -11.32 1.96
C LYS A 205 5.45 -10.33 1.70
N HIS A 206 5.26 -9.03 1.93
CA HIS A 206 6.30 -8.02 1.72
C HIS A 206 7.51 -8.18 2.64
N LEU A 207 7.36 -8.88 3.77
CA LEU A 207 8.45 -9.16 4.72
C LEU A 207 9.26 -10.41 4.38
N GLN A 208 8.92 -11.16 3.31
CA GLN A 208 9.57 -12.44 2.98
C GLN A 208 11.10 -12.33 2.95
N ARG A 209 11.65 -11.31 2.30
CA ARG A 209 13.11 -11.12 2.21
C ARG A 209 13.74 -10.94 3.59
N GLN A 210 13.15 -10.11 4.43
CA GLN A 210 13.62 -9.80 5.78
C GLN A 210 13.53 -11.05 6.68
N ILE A 211 12.43 -11.80 6.60
CA ILE A 211 12.22 -13.06 7.35
C ILE A 211 13.25 -14.10 6.95
N LEU A 212 13.48 -14.30 5.64
CA LEU A 212 14.49 -15.25 5.16
C LEU A 212 15.92 -14.84 5.52
N GLN A 213 16.21 -13.56 5.55
CA GLN A 213 17.49 -13.06 6.04
C GLN A 213 17.67 -13.38 7.52
N ALA A 214 16.67 -13.11 8.36
CA ALA A 214 16.69 -13.42 9.78
C ALA A 214 16.84 -14.94 10.02
N LEU A 215 16.11 -15.77 9.25
CA LEU A 215 16.24 -17.21 9.30
C LEU A 215 17.70 -17.65 9.07
N ARG A 216 18.29 -17.25 7.93
CA ARG A 216 19.65 -17.68 7.55
C ARG A 216 20.74 -17.17 8.50
N GLN A 217 20.57 -15.99 9.08
CA GLN A 217 21.56 -15.40 10.00
C GLN A 217 21.52 -16.00 11.40
N ASN A 218 20.40 -16.61 11.81
CA ASN A 218 20.20 -17.11 13.17
C ASN A 218 20.00 -18.61 13.24
N HIS A 219 19.99 -19.30 12.09
CA HIS A 219 19.93 -20.76 12.06
C HIS A 219 21.34 -21.34 12.22
N PRO A 220 21.54 -22.41 13.03
CA PRO A 220 22.86 -22.98 13.27
C PRO A 220 23.40 -23.80 12.08
N TYR A 221 22.52 -24.29 11.20
CA TYR A 221 22.93 -25.12 10.06
C TYR A 221 23.44 -24.28 8.89
N GLU A 222 24.42 -24.77 8.16
CA GLU A 222 24.93 -24.15 6.93
C GLU A 222 23.90 -24.18 5.79
N GLU A 223 23.15 -25.29 5.70
CA GLU A 223 22.03 -25.46 4.76
C GLU A 223 20.72 -25.56 5.55
N VAL A 224 19.91 -24.53 5.44
CA VAL A 224 18.66 -24.41 6.22
C VAL A 224 17.51 -25.04 5.48
N ALA A 225 16.87 -26.04 6.09
CA ALA A 225 15.61 -26.62 5.62
C ALA A 225 14.44 -25.70 5.99
N PHE A 226 13.69 -25.23 4.99
CA PHE A 226 12.48 -24.43 5.21
C PHE A 226 11.51 -24.54 4.04
N GLU A 227 10.25 -24.28 4.31
CA GLU A 227 9.19 -24.14 3.29
C GLU A 227 8.45 -22.82 3.49
N ILE A 228 7.97 -22.24 2.36
CA ILE A 228 7.07 -21.11 2.36
C ILE A 228 5.79 -21.46 1.64
N TYR A 229 4.66 -21.28 2.33
CA TYR A 229 3.33 -21.46 1.78
C TYR A 229 2.65 -20.10 1.66
N THR A 230 2.05 -19.79 0.51
CA THR A 230 1.11 -18.69 0.38
C THR A 230 -0.24 -19.15 0.90
N LEU A 231 -0.87 -18.35 1.76
CA LEU A 231 -2.14 -18.69 2.40
C LEU A 231 -3.30 -17.98 1.70
N GLU A 232 -4.45 -18.65 1.69
CA GLU A 232 -5.73 -18.07 1.23
C GLU A 232 -6.37 -17.13 2.29
N ASN A 233 -5.78 -17.03 3.46
CA ASN A 233 -6.24 -16.12 4.51
C ASN A 233 -6.16 -14.67 4.05
N GLU A 234 -7.22 -13.91 4.27
CA GLU A 234 -7.28 -12.48 3.97
C GLU A 234 -6.53 -11.65 5.02
N HIS A 235 -5.71 -10.72 4.57
CA HIS A 235 -5.10 -9.73 5.44
C HIS A 235 -6.08 -8.58 5.69
N GLN A 236 -6.39 -8.28 6.95
CA GLN A 236 -7.43 -7.32 7.34
C GLN A 236 -7.12 -5.86 6.93
N HIS A 237 -5.87 -5.54 6.64
CA HIS A 237 -5.39 -4.19 6.38
C HIS A 237 -4.81 -3.99 4.97
N ILE A 238 -4.94 -4.98 4.08
CA ILE A 238 -4.42 -4.91 2.71
C ILE A 238 -5.54 -5.21 1.72
N GLY A 239 -5.82 -4.28 0.83
CA GLY A 239 -6.84 -4.39 -0.21
C GLY A 239 -7.46 -3.05 -0.57
N MET A 240 -8.25 -3.04 -1.63
CA MET A 240 -8.84 -1.85 -2.21
C MET A 240 -10.16 -1.43 -1.57
N GLY A 241 -10.34 -0.12 -1.49
CA GLY A 241 -11.56 0.47 -0.97
C GLY A 241 -11.78 0.20 0.52
N MET A 242 -12.72 0.90 1.10
CA MET A 242 -13.13 0.72 2.48
C MET A 242 -14.64 0.74 2.60
N ILE A 243 -15.16 0.12 3.67
CA ILE A 243 -16.54 0.26 4.10
C ILE A 243 -16.57 0.58 5.58
N GLY A 244 -17.44 1.51 5.96
CA GLY A 244 -17.63 1.92 7.34
C GLY A 244 -19.06 2.41 7.59
N GLU A 245 -19.32 2.93 8.76
CA GLU A 245 -20.65 3.37 9.19
C GLU A 245 -20.64 4.81 9.65
N LEU A 246 -21.62 5.58 9.24
CA LEU A 246 -21.90 6.89 9.83
C LEU A 246 -22.29 6.73 11.29
N ASN A 247 -22.03 7.73 12.12
CA ASN A 247 -22.47 7.72 13.52
C ASN A 247 -24.02 7.63 13.61
N LYS A 248 -24.72 8.42 12.78
CA LYS A 248 -26.19 8.39 12.67
C LYS A 248 -26.58 8.20 11.21
N ALA A 249 -27.64 7.44 10.97
CA ALA A 249 -28.26 7.36 9.65
C ALA A 249 -28.86 8.72 9.26
N MET A 250 -28.82 9.05 7.96
CA MET A 250 -29.40 10.28 7.41
C MET A 250 -30.01 10.01 6.06
N SER A 251 -31.01 10.79 5.65
CA SER A 251 -31.60 10.61 4.32
C SER A 251 -30.58 10.84 3.21
N GLU A 252 -30.78 10.21 2.05
CA GLU A 252 -29.84 10.31 0.90
C GLU A 252 -29.54 11.75 0.50
N LYS A 253 -30.56 12.64 0.51
CA LYS A 253 -30.38 14.05 0.17
C LYS A 253 -29.49 14.78 1.18
N VAL A 254 -29.67 14.50 2.47
CA VAL A 254 -28.84 15.05 3.54
C VAL A 254 -27.42 14.50 3.43
N PHE A 255 -27.28 13.20 3.11
CA PHE A 255 -26.00 12.58 2.92
C PHE A 255 -25.23 13.18 1.72
N LEU A 256 -25.87 13.40 0.58
CA LEU A 256 -25.23 14.04 -0.58
C LEU A 256 -24.76 15.47 -0.27
N ALA A 257 -25.52 16.23 0.50
CA ALA A 257 -25.11 17.55 0.97
C ALA A 257 -23.91 17.45 1.94
N TYR A 258 -23.95 16.52 2.89
CA TYR A 258 -22.86 16.22 3.81
C TYR A 258 -21.58 15.78 3.06
N LEU A 259 -21.72 14.86 2.11
CA LEU A 259 -20.62 14.40 1.26
C LEU A 259 -19.96 15.57 0.50
N LYS A 260 -20.78 16.42 -0.10
CA LYS A 260 -20.34 17.59 -0.84
C LYS A 260 -19.54 18.56 0.05
N GLU A 261 -20.02 18.84 1.25
CA GLU A 261 -19.35 19.69 2.24
C GLU A 261 -18.03 19.08 2.73
N ARG A 262 -18.07 17.81 3.19
CA ARG A 262 -16.92 17.13 3.80
C ARG A 262 -15.80 16.87 2.80
N MET A 263 -16.12 16.56 1.57
CA MET A 263 -15.14 16.35 0.50
C MET A 263 -14.78 17.62 -0.27
N GLN A 264 -15.43 18.75 0.04
CA GLN A 264 -15.20 20.07 -0.61
C GLN A 264 -15.35 19.99 -2.13
N VAL A 265 -16.39 19.31 -2.58
CA VAL A 265 -16.68 19.16 -4.02
C VAL A 265 -17.82 20.05 -4.46
N SER A 266 -17.72 20.61 -5.69
CA SER A 266 -18.75 21.48 -6.25
C SER A 266 -19.97 20.69 -6.75
N VAL A 267 -19.75 19.48 -7.26
CA VAL A 267 -20.76 18.63 -7.88
C VAL A 267 -20.58 17.19 -7.43
N VAL A 268 -21.69 16.48 -7.23
CA VAL A 268 -21.72 15.02 -7.06
C VAL A 268 -22.64 14.45 -8.14
N ARG A 269 -22.12 13.59 -8.99
CA ARG A 269 -22.92 12.80 -9.94
C ARG A 269 -23.44 11.57 -9.20
N HIS A 270 -24.72 11.27 -9.31
CA HIS A 270 -25.29 10.14 -8.57
C HIS A 270 -26.35 9.37 -9.35
N SER A 271 -26.57 8.11 -8.97
CA SER A 271 -27.68 7.30 -9.47
C SER A 271 -29.02 7.75 -8.89
N ALA A 272 -30.13 7.16 -9.34
CA ALA A 272 -31.43 7.45 -8.75
C ALA A 272 -31.44 7.22 -7.23
N LEU A 273 -32.12 8.11 -6.50
CA LEU A 273 -32.34 7.97 -5.06
C LEU A 273 -33.29 6.80 -4.79
N LEU A 274 -33.02 6.05 -3.73
CA LEU A 274 -33.78 4.86 -3.34
C LEU A 274 -34.88 5.15 -2.32
N GLY A 275 -34.90 6.36 -1.74
CA GLY A 275 -35.81 6.74 -0.66
C GLY A 275 -35.48 6.06 0.66
N LYS A 276 -34.23 5.73 0.90
CA LYS A 276 -33.72 5.05 2.10
C LYS A 276 -32.77 5.97 2.89
N ASP A 277 -32.56 5.64 4.14
CA ASP A 277 -31.50 6.29 4.93
C ASP A 277 -30.16 5.64 4.62
N VAL A 278 -29.10 6.46 4.61
CA VAL A 278 -27.70 6.06 4.47
C VAL A 278 -27.10 5.90 5.87
N LYS A 279 -26.59 4.71 6.16
CA LYS A 279 -25.85 4.38 7.37
C LYS A 279 -24.48 3.77 7.02
N LYS A 280 -24.46 2.80 6.11
CA LYS A 280 -23.27 2.07 5.69
C LYS A 280 -22.73 2.63 4.38
N VAL A 281 -21.48 3.09 4.40
CA VAL A 281 -20.83 3.80 3.32
C VAL A 281 -19.63 3.02 2.83
N ALA A 282 -19.59 2.66 1.54
CA ALA A 282 -18.41 2.15 0.87
C ALA A 282 -17.71 3.26 0.11
N VAL A 283 -16.39 3.27 0.10
CA VAL A 283 -15.55 4.27 -0.58
C VAL A 283 -14.42 3.59 -1.35
N LEU A 284 -14.07 4.16 -2.51
CA LEU A 284 -12.85 3.85 -3.24
C LEU A 284 -12.43 5.12 -3.99
N GLY A 285 -11.29 5.70 -3.62
CA GLY A 285 -10.71 6.86 -4.29
C GLY A 285 -10.31 6.52 -5.72
N GLY A 286 -10.37 7.53 -6.60
CA GLY A 286 -10.09 7.34 -8.01
C GLY A 286 -11.13 6.50 -8.75
N SER A 287 -10.70 5.80 -9.79
CA SER A 287 -11.54 5.05 -10.73
C SER A 287 -11.99 3.72 -10.16
N GLY A 288 -13.22 3.64 -9.63
CA GLY A 288 -13.71 2.49 -8.87
C GLY A 288 -14.93 1.76 -9.44
N ALA A 289 -15.26 1.91 -10.72
CA ALA A 289 -16.42 1.25 -11.33
C ALA A 289 -16.44 -0.29 -11.15
N PHE A 290 -15.27 -0.91 -11.04
CA PHE A 290 -15.11 -2.36 -10.87
C PHE A 290 -15.59 -2.86 -9.49
N ALA A 291 -15.60 -1.97 -8.47
CA ALA A 291 -15.94 -2.34 -7.09
C ALA A 291 -17.42 -2.17 -6.73
N ILE A 292 -18.28 -1.74 -7.68
CA ILE A 292 -19.72 -1.56 -7.45
C ILE A 292 -20.36 -2.83 -6.90
N GLU A 293 -20.06 -3.99 -7.51
CA GLU A 293 -20.62 -5.27 -7.07
C GLU A 293 -20.10 -5.70 -5.67
N ASN A 294 -18.88 -5.32 -5.32
CA ASN A 294 -18.33 -5.56 -3.98
C ASN A 294 -19.06 -4.71 -2.94
N ALA A 295 -19.33 -3.44 -3.24
CA ALA A 295 -20.12 -2.55 -2.38
C ALA A 295 -21.55 -3.07 -2.16
N LYS A 296 -22.21 -3.54 -3.23
CA LYS A 296 -23.55 -4.17 -3.14
C LYS A 296 -23.53 -5.43 -2.27
N ARG A 297 -22.56 -6.34 -2.50
CA ARG A 297 -22.40 -7.56 -1.68
C ARG A 297 -22.10 -7.25 -0.21
N ALA A 298 -21.38 -6.19 0.06
CA ALA A 298 -21.11 -5.71 1.41
C ALA A 298 -22.32 -5.00 2.06
N LYS A 299 -23.45 -4.87 1.31
CA LYS A 299 -24.69 -4.20 1.73
C LYS A 299 -24.46 -2.74 2.13
N ALA A 300 -23.63 -2.02 1.36
CA ALA A 300 -23.51 -0.58 1.50
C ALA A 300 -24.77 0.12 1.01
N ASP A 301 -25.18 1.18 1.71
CA ASP A 301 -26.30 2.03 1.28
C ASP A 301 -25.86 2.97 0.17
N VAL A 302 -24.60 3.41 0.21
CA VAL A 302 -23.96 4.26 -0.79
C VAL A 302 -22.55 3.78 -1.09
N TYR A 303 -22.15 3.93 -2.35
CA TYR A 303 -20.79 3.73 -2.80
C TYR A 303 -20.23 5.03 -3.42
N ILE A 304 -19.17 5.55 -2.84
CA ILE A 304 -18.48 6.77 -3.25
C ILE A 304 -17.23 6.40 -4.04
N THR A 305 -17.08 6.93 -5.25
CA THR A 305 -15.91 6.71 -6.11
C THR A 305 -15.80 7.83 -7.14
N ALA A 306 -15.02 7.62 -8.21
CA ALA A 306 -14.90 8.54 -9.32
C ALA A 306 -14.91 7.81 -10.68
N ASP A 307 -14.88 8.61 -11.76
CA ASP A 307 -14.76 8.17 -13.16
C ASP A 307 -15.85 7.20 -13.63
N LEU A 308 -17.04 7.25 -13.03
CA LEU A 308 -18.16 6.42 -13.49
C LEU A 308 -18.65 6.87 -14.86
N LYS A 309 -18.60 5.98 -15.83
CA LYS A 309 -19.18 6.18 -17.16
C LYS A 309 -20.71 6.09 -17.09
N TYR A 310 -21.38 6.69 -18.08
CA TYR A 310 -22.86 6.72 -18.16
C TYR A 310 -23.52 5.36 -17.86
N HIS A 311 -23.06 4.29 -18.52
CA HIS A 311 -23.66 2.96 -18.35
C HIS A 311 -23.35 2.30 -17.00
N GLU A 312 -22.34 2.77 -16.28
CA GLU A 312 -21.99 2.20 -14.97
C GLU A 312 -22.97 2.58 -13.88
N PHE A 313 -23.66 3.72 -14.02
CA PHE A 313 -24.73 4.10 -13.10
C PHE A 313 -25.91 3.13 -13.12
N PHE A 314 -26.16 2.42 -14.22
CA PHE A 314 -27.20 1.40 -14.28
C PHE A 314 -26.90 0.21 -13.36
N LYS A 315 -25.62 -0.06 -13.05
CA LYS A 315 -25.23 -1.12 -12.10
C LYS A 315 -25.74 -0.88 -10.68
N ALA A 316 -26.27 0.32 -10.37
CA ALA A 316 -26.95 0.59 -9.11
C ALA A 316 -28.18 -0.32 -8.91
N GLU A 317 -28.93 -0.63 -9.99
CA GLU A 317 -30.07 -1.57 -10.03
C GLU A 317 -31.10 -1.36 -8.91
N GLY A 318 -31.26 -0.13 -8.42
CA GLY A 318 -32.13 0.16 -7.28
C GLY A 318 -31.68 -0.47 -5.94
N GLN A 319 -30.44 -0.93 -5.84
CA GLN A 319 -29.91 -1.60 -4.66
C GLN A 319 -28.99 -0.70 -3.82
N ILE A 320 -28.24 0.20 -4.47
CA ILE A 320 -27.25 1.06 -3.85
C ILE A 320 -27.28 2.47 -4.49
N LEU A 321 -27.00 3.50 -3.70
CA LEU A 321 -26.75 4.84 -4.23
C LEU A 321 -25.29 4.93 -4.70
N LEU A 322 -25.05 5.15 -5.99
CA LEU A 322 -23.73 5.45 -6.53
C LEU A 322 -23.48 6.95 -6.48
N ALA A 323 -22.35 7.37 -5.96
CA ALA A 323 -21.93 8.76 -5.88
C ALA A 323 -20.51 8.94 -6.44
N ASP A 324 -20.42 9.64 -7.56
CA ASP A 324 -19.17 10.01 -8.22
C ASP A 324 -18.82 11.46 -7.84
N ILE A 325 -17.70 11.62 -7.15
CA ILE A 325 -17.26 12.92 -6.60
C ILE A 325 -16.09 13.55 -7.36
N GLY A 326 -15.62 12.91 -8.43
CA GLY A 326 -14.45 13.31 -9.19
C GLY A 326 -13.15 12.66 -8.69
N HIS A 327 -12.24 12.40 -9.63
CA HIS A 327 -10.98 11.68 -9.37
C HIS A 327 -10.08 12.47 -8.44
N PHE A 328 -9.68 13.68 -8.87
CA PHE A 328 -8.84 14.56 -8.09
C PHE A 328 -9.44 14.83 -6.70
N GLU A 329 -10.73 15.09 -6.65
CA GLU A 329 -11.48 15.44 -5.44
C GLU A 329 -11.48 14.30 -4.42
N SER A 330 -11.46 13.05 -4.88
CA SER A 330 -11.41 11.87 -4.01
C SER A 330 -10.01 11.63 -3.42
N GLU A 331 -8.94 12.08 -4.09
CA GLU A 331 -7.56 11.75 -3.77
C GLU A 331 -6.70 12.92 -3.28
N GLN A 332 -7.13 14.17 -3.45
CA GLN A 332 -6.35 15.38 -3.12
C GLN A 332 -5.77 15.40 -1.69
N TYR A 333 -6.39 14.68 -0.77
CA TYR A 333 -5.99 14.63 0.65
C TYR A 333 -4.76 13.76 0.93
N ILE A 334 -4.33 12.99 -0.06
CA ILE A 334 -3.12 12.16 0.01
C ILE A 334 -1.87 13.00 0.24
N LYS A 335 -1.82 14.20 -0.34
CA LYS A 335 -0.70 15.12 -0.13
C LYS A 335 -0.48 15.42 1.36
N SER A 336 -1.55 15.69 2.09
CA SER A 336 -1.49 15.94 3.53
C SER A 336 -1.13 14.67 4.31
N LEU A 337 -1.69 13.52 3.94
CA LEU A 337 -1.37 12.24 4.58
C LEU A 337 0.14 11.93 4.49
N LEU A 338 0.71 12.05 3.30
CA LEU A 338 2.14 11.80 3.07
C LEU A 338 3.03 12.83 3.77
N PHE A 339 2.62 14.10 3.77
CA PHE A 339 3.32 15.15 4.48
C PHE A 339 3.34 14.90 5.99
N ASP A 340 2.19 14.59 6.57
CA ASP A 340 2.05 14.33 8.01
C ASP A 340 2.85 13.07 8.42
N TYR A 341 2.84 12.04 7.57
CA TYR A 341 3.61 10.82 7.79
C TYR A 341 5.13 11.12 7.81
N LEU A 342 5.64 11.75 6.77
CA LEU A 342 7.08 12.06 6.67
C LEU A 342 7.53 13.08 7.71
N SER A 343 6.69 14.08 8.05
CA SER A 343 7.03 15.09 9.06
C SER A 343 7.20 14.51 10.47
N LYS A 344 6.50 13.43 10.80
CA LYS A 344 6.68 12.72 12.07
C LYS A 344 8.03 12.01 12.15
N ILE A 345 8.52 11.49 11.02
CA ILE A 345 9.77 10.74 10.94
C ILE A 345 10.96 11.69 10.78
N PHE A 346 10.79 12.75 9.99
CA PHE A 346 11.81 13.72 9.63
C PHE A 346 11.41 15.15 10.03
N PRO A 347 11.25 15.45 11.33
CA PRO A 347 10.63 16.70 11.80
C PRO A 347 11.40 17.98 11.46
N THR A 348 12.70 17.88 11.19
CA THR A 348 13.58 19.03 10.87
C THR A 348 13.95 19.10 9.39
N PHE A 349 13.42 18.21 8.56
CA PHE A 349 13.77 18.14 7.14
C PHE A 349 12.87 19.03 6.29
N ALA A 350 13.40 19.49 5.15
CA ALA A 350 12.68 20.34 4.21
C ALA A 350 11.62 19.53 3.43
N LEU A 351 10.42 19.47 3.96
CA LEU A 351 9.23 18.87 3.34
C LEU A 351 8.27 19.97 2.89
N SER A 352 7.69 19.84 1.72
CA SER A 352 6.70 20.79 1.18
C SER A 352 5.58 20.06 0.45
N ILE A 353 4.36 20.56 0.58
CA ILE A 353 3.25 20.18 -0.30
C ILE A 353 3.27 21.08 -1.52
N SER A 354 3.05 20.53 -2.69
CA SER A 354 2.90 21.31 -3.93
C SER A 354 1.67 22.21 -3.88
N ASN A 355 1.85 23.48 -4.27
CA ASN A 355 0.78 24.45 -4.42
C ASN A 355 0.16 24.42 -5.82
N VAL A 356 0.74 23.66 -6.75
CA VAL A 356 0.21 23.56 -8.12
C VAL A 356 -1.12 22.81 -8.09
N ASP A 357 -2.17 23.42 -8.65
CA ASP A 357 -3.44 22.74 -8.92
C ASP A 357 -3.25 21.84 -10.15
N THR A 358 -3.17 20.54 -9.90
CA THR A 358 -2.98 19.54 -10.95
C THR A 358 -4.30 18.98 -11.48
N ASN A 359 -5.46 19.42 -10.97
CA ASN A 359 -6.76 18.95 -11.47
C ASN A 359 -6.98 19.36 -12.92
N PRO A 360 -7.05 18.41 -13.87
CA PRO A 360 -7.27 18.73 -15.28
C PRO A 360 -8.73 19.10 -15.60
N ILE A 361 -9.67 18.78 -14.68
CA ILE A 361 -11.10 18.95 -14.88
C ILE A 361 -11.55 20.25 -14.24
N LYS A 362 -12.20 21.09 -15.00
CA LYS A 362 -12.81 22.34 -14.53
C LYS A 362 -14.31 22.27 -14.74
N TYR A 363 -15.07 22.80 -13.79
CA TYR A 363 -16.52 22.86 -13.85
C TYR A 363 -16.96 24.29 -14.17
N TYR A 364 -17.79 24.43 -15.19
CA TYR A 364 -18.47 25.69 -15.49
C TYR A 364 -19.87 25.64 -14.85
N SER A 365 -20.20 26.60 -14.00
CA SER A 365 -21.50 26.72 -13.29
C SER A 365 -22.08 28.11 -13.45
#